data_9f27b72942731723169cbb68883e46e5
#
_entry.id   9f27b72942731723169cbb68883e46e5
#
_cell.length_a   1.000
_cell.length_b   1.000
_cell.length_c   1.000
_cell.angle_alpha   90.00
_cell.angle_beta   90.00
_cell.angle_gamma   90.00
#
_symmetry.space_group_name_H-M   'P 1'
#
loop_
_entity.id
_entity.type
_entity.pdbx_description
1 polymer ?
#
loop_
_entity_poly.entity_id
_entity_poly.type
_entity_poly.pdbx_seq_one_letter_code
_entity_poly.pdbx_strand_id
1 'polypeptide(L)'
;VEKLFGEGYQLTKRKDLSYPGQFACNERLTVVGPKREQANVSILGPVRKADQVELSATDARNLGIDAPVRESGDVKGSGACKLIGPKGEVELSEGVIIAKRHLHVREEDAAAMGIKDKEIIRVACGGEGRKLIFDDVVVRVNVGGATTMHIDTDEAQAAGNPTVGEIY
;
A
#
# COMPACT_ATOMS: atom_id res chain seq x y z
N VAL A 1 11.22 -8.00 -11.80
CA VAL A 1 10.92 -7.16 -12.97
C VAL A 1 11.32 -7.88 -14.25
N GLU A 2 12.54 -8.35 -14.40
CA GLU A 2 13.04 -9.00 -15.63
C GLU A 2 12.23 -10.23 -16.04
N LYS A 3 11.81 -11.07 -15.09
CA LYS A 3 10.96 -12.23 -15.37
C LYS A 3 9.59 -11.86 -15.93
N LEU A 4 9.06 -10.71 -15.56
CA LEU A 4 7.72 -10.25 -15.98
C LEU A 4 7.74 -9.40 -17.25
N PHE A 5 8.82 -8.63 -17.47
CA PHE A 5 8.90 -7.63 -18.53
C PHE A 5 10.04 -7.87 -19.54
N GLY A 6 10.96 -8.76 -19.23
CA GLY A 6 12.13 -9.09 -20.07
C GLY A 6 13.46 -8.66 -19.44
N GLU A 7 14.53 -9.27 -19.90
CA GLU A 7 15.90 -9.01 -19.43
C GLU A 7 16.27 -7.54 -19.60
N GLY A 8 16.87 -6.93 -18.58
CA GLY A 8 17.30 -5.53 -18.58
C GLY A 8 16.17 -4.51 -18.54
N TYR A 9 14.91 -4.93 -18.39
CA TYR A 9 13.78 -4.01 -18.37
C TYR A 9 13.84 -3.04 -17.19
N GLN A 10 13.59 -1.76 -17.45
CA GLN A 10 13.53 -0.72 -16.44
C GLN A 10 12.08 -0.20 -16.32
N LEU A 11 11.56 -0.18 -15.09
CA LEU A 11 10.24 0.39 -14.82
C LEU A 11 10.20 1.87 -15.20
N THR A 12 9.11 2.29 -15.84
CA THR A 12 8.94 3.68 -16.28
C THR A 12 8.04 4.46 -15.35
N LYS A 13 8.54 5.59 -14.85
CA LYS A 13 7.82 6.44 -13.92
C LYS A 13 6.65 7.15 -14.62
N ARG A 14 5.45 7.04 -14.06
CA ARG A 14 4.25 7.76 -14.47
C ARG A 14 4.03 9.03 -13.64
N LYS A 15 4.14 8.92 -12.31
CA LYS A 15 4.01 10.05 -11.37
C LYS A 15 4.69 9.75 -10.04
N ASP A 16 5.17 10.79 -9.38
CA ASP A 16 5.67 10.68 -8.01
C ASP A 16 4.52 10.40 -7.02
N LEU A 17 4.84 9.69 -5.96
CA LEU A 17 3.95 9.47 -4.84
C LEU A 17 4.25 10.47 -3.72
N SER A 18 3.39 10.51 -2.71
CA SER A 18 3.54 11.39 -1.54
C SER A 18 4.80 11.09 -0.69
N TYR A 19 5.32 9.87 -0.78
CA TYR A 19 6.56 9.50 -0.09
C TYR A 19 7.77 9.74 -1.00
N PRO A 20 8.83 10.40 -0.51
CA PRO A 20 10.00 10.73 -1.32
C PRO A 20 10.67 9.51 -1.95
N GLY A 21 11.01 9.62 -3.23
CA GLY A 21 11.68 8.56 -3.99
C GLY A 21 10.77 7.41 -4.45
N GLN A 22 9.51 7.39 -4.06
CA GLN A 22 8.54 6.42 -4.57
C GLN A 22 7.71 6.99 -5.71
N PHE A 23 7.36 6.15 -6.66
CA PHE A 23 6.60 6.55 -7.85
C PHE A 23 5.67 5.43 -8.33
N ALA A 24 4.56 5.81 -8.95
CA ALA A 24 3.72 4.90 -9.69
C ALA A 24 4.30 4.68 -11.09
N CYS A 25 4.32 3.43 -11.54
CA CYS A 25 4.83 3.05 -12.87
C CYS A 25 3.71 3.06 -13.93
N ASN A 26 4.12 3.09 -15.19
CA ASN A 26 3.21 2.88 -16.32
C ASN A 26 2.81 1.41 -16.43
N GLU A 27 3.71 0.51 -16.07
CA GLU A 27 3.56 -0.93 -16.15
C GLU A 27 2.42 -1.43 -15.26
N ARG A 28 1.79 -2.48 -15.75
CA ARG A 28 0.71 -3.19 -15.07
C ARG A 28 0.98 -4.68 -15.13
N LEU A 29 0.47 -5.39 -14.15
CA LEU A 29 0.52 -6.84 -14.12
C LEU A 29 -0.82 -7.42 -13.65
N THR A 30 -0.94 -8.73 -13.72
CA THR A 30 -2.07 -9.48 -13.18
C THR A 30 -1.62 -10.22 -11.93
N VAL A 31 -2.38 -10.10 -10.86
CA VAL A 31 -2.23 -10.87 -9.62
C VAL A 31 -3.20 -12.05 -9.67
N VAL A 32 -2.68 -13.25 -9.51
CA VAL A 32 -3.47 -14.48 -9.55
C VAL A 32 -3.47 -15.14 -8.19
N GLY A 33 -4.64 -15.32 -7.63
CA GLY A 33 -4.88 -16.07 -6.41
C GLY A 33 -5.53 -17.44 -6.69
N PRO A 34 -5.77 -18.23 -5.65
CA PRO A 34 -6.38 -19.57 -5.80
C PRO A 34 -7.79 -19.57 -6.40
N LYS A 35 -8.54 -18.49 -6.24
CA LYS A 35 -9.95 -18.41 -6.70
C LYS A 35 -10.13 -17.60 -7.98
N ARG A 36 -9.40 -16.51 -8.10
CA ARG A 36 -9.58 -15.54 -9.19
C ARG A 36 -8.25 -14.82 -9.51
N GLU A 37 -8.28 -14.03 -10.56
CA GLU A 37 -7.21 -13.12 -10.94
C GLU A 37 -7.71 -11.67 -10.97
N GLN A 38 -6.81 -10.74 -10.75
CA GLN A 38 -7.02 -9.30 -10.85
C GLN A 38 -6.02 -8.70 -11.82
N ALA A 39 -6.52 -8.23 -12.94
CA ALA A 39 -5.72 -7.58 -13.97
C ALA A 39 -5.51 -6.08 -13.67
N ASN A 40 -4.59 -5.47 -14.41
CA ASN A 40 -4.29 -4.03 -14.37
C ASN A 40 -3.79 -3.51 -13.01
N VAL A 41 -3.17 -4.38 -12.21
CA VAL A 41 -2.58 -3.98 -10.93
C VAL A 41 -1.37 -3.09 -11.19
N SER A 42 -1.35 -1.95 -10.49
CA SER A 42 -0.29 -0.95 -10.60
C SER A 42 1.00 -1.42 -9.96
N ILE A 43 2.13 -1.13 -10.59
CA ILE A 43 3.45 -1.31 -9.99
C ILE A 43 3.91 0.01 -9.39
N LEU A 44 4.48 -0.08 -8.19
CA LEU A 44 5.14 1.03 -7.51
C LEU A 44 6.66 0.81 -7.54
N GLY A 45 7.38 1.84 -7.90
CA GLY A 45 8.84 1.87 -7.87
C GLY A 45 9.40 2.67 -6.70
N PRO A 46 10.68 2.58 -6.46
CA PRO A 46 11.69 1.80 -7.16
C PRO A 46 11.65 0.30 -6.81
N VAL A 47 12.43 -0.49 -7.53
CA VAL A 47 12.65 -1.93 -7.24
C VAL A 47 13.17 -2.12 -5.82
N ARG A 48 12.66 -3.10 -5.10
CA ARG A 48 13.03 -3.43 -3.72
C ARG A 48 13.77 -4.77 -3.65
N LYS A 49 14.37 -5.06 -2.48
CA LYS A 49 15.07 -6.33 -2.23
C LYS A 49 14.13 -7.54 -2.12
N ALA A 50 12.90 -7.30 -1.69
CA ALA A 50 11.86 -8.34 -1.55
C ALA A 50 10.62 -7.94 -2.34
N ASP A 51 9.91 -8.94 -2.85
CA ASP A 51 8.64 -8.75 -3.54
C ASP A 51 7.53 -8.45 -2.53
N GLN A 52 6.64 -7.53 -2.88
CA GLN A 52 5.49 -7.16 -2.06
C GLN A 52 4.29 -6.84 -2.95
N VAL A 53 3.15 -7.37 -2.55
CA VAL A 53 1.85 -7.06 -3.15
C VAL A 53 0.94 -6.56 -2.03
N GLU A 54 0.39 -5.38 -2.20
CA GLU A 54 -0.58 -4.79 -1.26
C GLU A 54 -1.98 -4.93 -1.85
N LEU A 55 -2.87 -5.56 -1.11
CA LEU A 55 -4.28 -5.73 -1.45
C LEU A 55 -5.16 -5.14 -0.35
N SER A 56 -6.39 -4.77 -0.70
CA SER A 56 -7.43 -4.59 0.30
C SER A 56 -7.91 -5.96 0.82
N ALA A 57 -8.58 -5.98 1.96
CA ALA A 57 -9.15 -7.21 2.50
C ALA A 57 -10.19 -7.82 1.54
N THR A 58 -10.98 -6.98 0.87
CA THR A 58 -11.95 -7.41 -0.15
C THR A 58 -11.25 -8.05 -1.35
N ASP A 59 -10.18 -7.44 -1.87
CA ASP A 59 -9.44 -7.99 -3.01
C ASP A 59 -8.76 -9.32 -2.65
N ALA A 60 -8.08 -9.38 -1.49
CA ALA A 60 -7.47 -10.62 -1.00
C ALA A 60 -8.51 -11.76 -0.88
N ARG A 61 -9.68 -11.48 -0.30
CA ARG A 61 -10.80 -12.44 -0.19
C ARG A 61 -11.30 -12.89 -1.56
N ASN A 62 -11.47 -11.98 -2.50
CA ASN A 62 -11.92 -12.27 -3.85
C ASN A 62 -10.93 -13.17 -4.60
N LEU A 63 -9.64 -12.90 -4.46
CA LEU A 63 -8.58 -13.72 -5.04
C LEU A 63 -8.39 -15.06 -4.30
N GLY A 64 -8.90 -15.17 -3.07
CA GLY A 64 -8.70 -16.35 -2.21
C GLY A 64 -7.34 -16.41 -1.56
N ILE A 65 -6.69 -15.27 -1.37
CA ILE A 65 -5.37 -15.14 -0.75
C ILE A 65 -5.56 -14.82 0.73
N ASP A 66 -4.90 -15.59 1.59
CA ASP A 66 -4.80 -15.29 3.03
C ASP A 66 -3.68 -14.26 3.24
N ALA A 67 -4.06 -12.99 3.30
CA ALA A 67 -3.13 -11.88 3.42
C ALA A 67 -3.24 -11.24 4.82
N PRO A 68 -2.18 -11.30 5.63
CA PRO A 68 -2.17 -10.67 6.95
C PRO A 68 -2.05 -9.14 6.83
N VAL A 69 -2.58 -8.44 7.85
CA VAL A 69 -2.34 -7.00 8.01
C VAL A 69 -0.92 -6.79 8.52
N ARG A 70 -0.09 -6.11 7.76
CA ARG A 70 1.33 -5.87 8.06
C ARG A 70 1.76 -4.46 7.66
N GLU A 71 2.79 -3.95 8.32
CA GLU A 71 3.50 -2.80 7.79
C GLU A 71 4.23 -3.16 6.49
N SER A 72 4.30 -2.21 5.56
CA SER A 72 5.07 -2.38 4.31
C SER A 72 6.54 -2.74 4.62
N GLY A 73 7.02 -3.80 3.99
CA GLY A 73 8.33 -4.41 4.23
C GLY A 73 8.31 -5.63 5.15
N ASP A 74 7.29 -5.80 5.98
CA ASP A 74 7.11 -6.99 6.82
C ASP A 74 6.30 -8.05 6.05
N VAL A 75 6.99 -8.80 5.20
CA VAL A 75 6.37 -9.78 4.29
C VAL A 75 6.61 -11.24 4.67
N LYS A 76 7.40 -11.50 5.69
CA LYS A 76 7.75 -12.89 6.08
C LYS A 76 6.52 -13.66 6.52
N GLY A 77 6.28 -14.82 5.89
CA GLY A 77 5.13 -15.68 6.20
C GLY A 77 3.79 -15.07 5.80
N SER A 78 3.77 -14.08 4.91
CA SER A 78 2.55 -13.48 4.37
C SER A 78 1.93 -14.30 3.23
N GLY A 79 0.91 -13.77 2.56
CA GLY A 79 0.18 -14.49 1.51
C GLY A 79 1.02 -14.78 0.27
N ALA A 80 0.67 -15.88 -0.38
CA ALA A 80 1.27 -16.31 -1.65
C ALA A 80 0.39 -15.90 -2.84
N CYS A 81 1.00 -15.64 -3.99
CA CYS A 81 0.28 -15.40 -5.24
C CYS A 81 1.16 -15.70 -6.45
N LYS A 82 0.54 -15.67 -7.64
CA LYS A 82 1.29 -15.64 -8.89
C LYS A 82 1.12 -14.26 -9.54
N LEU A 83 2.20 -13.75 -10.10
CA LEU A 83 2.21 -12.52 -10.89
C LEU A 83 2.39 -12.87 -12.37
N ILE A 84 1.58 -12.24 -13.23
CA ILE A 84 1.69 -12.39 -14.68
C ILE A 84 1.97 -11.02 -15.30
N GLY A 85 3.06 -10.96 -16.05
CA GLY A 85 3.46 -9.82 -16.87
C GLY A 85 3.45 -10.15 -18.37
N PRO A 86 3.79 -9.20 -19.23
CA PRO A 86 3.72 -9.38 -20.67
C PRO A 86 4.76 -10.38 -21.23
N LYS A 87 5.82 -10.72 -20.49
CA LYS A 87 6.90 -11.60 -20.92
C LYS A 87 7.06 -12.87 -20.10
N GLY A 88 6.29 -13.02 -19.03
CA GLY A 88 6.35 -14.21 -18.20
C GLY A 88 5.60 -14.08 -16.90
N GLU A 89 5.80 -15.05 -16.03
CA GLU A 89 5.14 -15.15 -14.74
C GLU A 89 6.11 -15.44 -13.60
N VAL A 90 5.71 -15.11 -12.39
CA VAL A 90 6.48 -15.33 -11.16
C VAL A 90 5.56 -15.86 -10.08
N GLU A 91 5.93 -16.99 -9.47
CA GLU A 91 5.30 -17.51 -8.25
C GLU A 91 5.95 -16.85 -7.03
N LEU A 92 5.13 -16.28 -6.17
CA LEU A 92 5.53 -15.74 -4.87
C LEU A 92 5.00 -16.64 -3.77
N SER A 93 5.90 -17.28 -3.01
CA SER A 93 5.53 -18.09 -1.85
C SER A 93 5.10 -17.25 -0.64
N GLU A 94 5.48 -15.99 -0.62
CA GLU A 94 5.10 -14.96 0.35
C GLU A 94 5.21 -13.59 -0.31
N GLY A 95 4.68 -12.55 0.30
CA GLY A 95 4.77 -11.17 -0.21
C GLY A 95 3.43 -10.44 -0.26
N VAL A 96 2.30 -11.14 -0.17
CA VAL A 96 0.98 -10.50 -0.20
C VAL A 96 0.56 -10.09 1.21
N ILE A 97 0.30 -8.80 1.39
CA ILE A 97 -0.15 -8.22 2.66
C ILE A 97 -1.36 -7.31 2.44
N ILE A 98 -2.13 -7.09 3.50
CA ILE A 98 -3.00 -5.93 3.62
C ILE A 98 -2.16 -4.87 4.35
N ALA A 99 -1.87 -3.77 3.67
CA ALA A 99 -1.02 -2.73 4.24
C ALA A 99 -1.69 -2.09 5.46
N LYS A 100 -0.99 -2.10 6.60
CA LYS A 100 -1.47 -1.43 7.80
C LYS A 100 -1.61 0.07 7.53
N ARG A 101 -2.75 0.65 7.92
CA ARG A 101 -2.98 2.10 7.78
C ARG A 101 -1.90 2.89 8.52
N HIS A 102 -1.44 3.98 7.92
CA HIS A 102 -0.35 4.76 8.47
C HIS A 102 -0.41 6.22 8.06
N LEU A 103 0.18 7.07 8.88
CA LEU A 103 0.38 8.49 8.60
C LEU A 103 1.84 8.73 8.25
N HIS A 104 2.13 9.07 7.00
CA HIS A 104 3.40 9.72 6.66
C HIS A 104 3.34 11.15 7.14
N VAL A 105 4.36 11.58 7.89
CA VAL A 105 4.41 12.92 8.45
C VAL A 105 5.83 13.47 8.37
N ARG A 106 5.96 14.72 7.94
CA ARG A 106 7.25 15.41 7.95
C ARG A 106 7.70 15.67 9.39
N GLU A 107 9.00 15.67 9.63
CA GLU A 107 9.57 15.92 10.97
C GLU A 107 9.02 17.21 11.61
N GLU A 108 8.93 18.29 10.83
CA GLU A 108 8.41 19.58 11.30
C GLU A 108 6.92 19.51 11.69
N ASP A 109 6.10 18.77 10.91
CA ASP A 109 4.69 18.60 11.19
C ASP A 109 4.50 17.65 12.41
N ALA A 110 5.30 16.60 12.51
CA ALA A 110 5.26 15.69 13.66
C ALA A 110 5.55 16.45 14.98
N ALA A 111 6.57 17.32 14.97
CA ALA A 111 6.87 18.17 16.11
C ALA A 111 5.72 19.12 16.45
N ALA A 112 5.11 19.76 15.45
CA ALA A 112 3.98 20.67 15.64
C ALA A 112 2.73 19.95 16.16
N MET A 113 2.51 18.70 15.73
CA MET A 113 1.38 17.86 16.16
C MET A 113 1.65 17.13 17.48
N GLY A 114 2.90 17.11 17.97
CA GLY A 114 3.28 16.41 19.20
C GLY A 114 3.28 14.89 19.08
N ILE A 115 3.44 14.34 17.87
CA ILE A 115 3.45 12.90 17.60
C ILE A 115 4.86 12.42 17.24
N LYS A 116 5.13 11.13 17.43
CA LYS A 116 6.46 10.53 17.25
C LYS A 116 6.43 9.39 16.25
N ASP A 117 7.59 9.10 15.66
CA ASP A 117 7.75 7.92 14.81
C ASP A 117 7.36 6.64 15.54
N LYS A 118 6.63 5.76 14.83
CA LYS A 118 6.06 4.50 15.35
C LYS A 118 4.98 4.64 16.43
N GLU A 119 4.57 5.84 16.77
CA GLU A 119 3.41 6.03 17.63
C GLU A 119 2.14 5.53 16.95
N ILE A 120 1.22 5.00 17.75
CA ILE A 120 -0.11 4.62 17.29
C ILE A 120 -1.09 5.71 17.67
N ILE A 121 -1.76 6.25 16.67
CA ILE A 121 -2.71 7.36 16.84
C ILE A 121 -4.09 6.99 16.30
N ARG A 122 -5.06 7.82 16.65
CA ARG A 122 -6.43 7.81 16.11
C ARG A 122 -6.62 8.97 15.16
N VAL A 123 -7.33 8.72 14.07
CA VAL A 123 -7.64 9.76 13.09
C VAL A 123 -9.13 9.73 12.79
N ALA A 124 -9.81 10.82 13.09
CA ALA A 124 -11.20 11.03 12.70
C ALA A 124 -11.25 11.49 11.26
N CYS A 125 -12.06 10.85 10.46
CA CYS A 125 -12.27 11.24 9.07
C CYS A 125 -13.64 10.82 8.56
N GLY A 126 -13.96 11.25 7.34
CA GLY A 126 -15.22 10.96 6.70
C GLY A 126 -16.12 12.18 6.62
N GLY A 127 -17.00 12.12 5.63
CA GLY A 127 -17.99 13.14 5.36
C GLY A 127 -19.33 12.85 6.04
N GLU A 128 -20.34 13.55 5.58
CA GLU A 128 -21.71 13.40 6.04
C GLU A 128 -22.19 11.95 5.87
N GLY A 129 -22.74 11.38 6.96
CA GLY A 129 -23.31 10.04 6.99
C GLY A 129 -22.30 8.89 7.10
N ARG A 130 -20.98 9.15 6.96
CA ARG A 130 -19.94 8.11 7.02
C ARG A 130 -18.73 8.48 7.88
N LYS A 131 -18.89 9.41 8.78
CA LYS A 131 -17.82 9.81 9.71
C LYS A 131 -17.45 8.65 10.64
N LEU A 132 -16.16 8.40 10.79
CA LEU A 132 -15.63 7.39 11.69
C LEU A 132 -14.24 7.79 12.21
N ILE A 133 -13.77 7.09 13.23
CA ILE A 133 -12.42 7.23 13.76
C ILE A 133 -11.67 5.94 13.44
N PHE A 134 -10.57 6.06 12.69
CA PHE A 134 -9.63 4.96 12.52
C PHE A 134 -8.70 4.92 13.73
N ASP A 135 -8.66 3.80 14.41
CA ASP A 135 -7.63 3.47 15.38
C ASP A 135 -6.46 2.77 14.70
N ASP A 136 -5.42 2.40 15.43
CA ASP A 136 -4.25 1.66 14.93
C ASP A 136 -3.50 2.33 13.77
N VAL A 137 -3.54 3.65 13.65
CA VAL A 137 -2.80 4.39 12.63
C VAL A 137 -1.35 4.54 13.05
N VAL A 138 -0.43 3.91 12.32
CA VAL A 138 1.01 3.99 12.61
C VAL A 138 1.59 5.28 12.08
N VAL A 139 2.24 6.05 12.92
CA VAL A 139 3.00 7.25 12.51
C VAL A 139 4.33 6.85 11.88
N ARG A 140 4.65 7.41 10.73
CA ARG A 140 5.92 7.27 10.02
C ARG A 140 6.50 8.64 9.75
N VAL A 141 7.46 9.04 10.58
CA VAL A 141 8.16 10.31 10.40
C VAL A 141 9.20 10.17 9.31
N ASN A 142 9.22 11.12 8.38
CA ASN A 142 10.17 11.14 7.27
C ASN A 142 10.67 12.56 6.95
N VAL A 143 11.85 12.62 6.40
CA VAL A 143 12.42 13.88 5.89
C VAL A 143 11.82 14.14 4.51
N GLY A 144 11.13 15.26 4.37
CA GLY A 144 10.48 15.66 3.12
C GLY A 144 9.17 14.91 2.83
N GLY A 145 8.65 15.08 1.64
CA GLY A 145 7.36 14.52 1.22
C GLY A 145 6.15 15.28 1.75
N ALA A 146 5.00 14.65 1.71
CA ALA A 146 3.75 15.22 2.21
C ALA A 146 3.32 14.57 3.52
N THR A 147 2.67 15.35 4.40
CA THR A 147 1.94 14.80 5.54
C THR A 147 0.62 14.25 5.03
N THR A 148 0.50 12.92 5.02
CA THR A 148 -0.61 12.22 4.37
C THR A 148 -0.89 10.88 5.04
N MET A 149 -2.15 10.63 5.38
CA MET A 149 -2.60 9.32 5.85
C MET A 149 -2.88 8.39 4.66
N HIS A 150 -2.38 7.17 4.77
CA HIS A 150 -2.60 6.10 3.79
C HIS A 150 -3.56 5.06 4.36
N ILE A 151 -4.65 4.85 3.65
CA ILE A 151 -5.67 3.83 3.91
C ILE A 151 -5.96 3.08 2.61
N ASP A 152 -6.44 1.87 2.71
CA ASP A 152 -6.82 1.09 1.54
C ASP A 152 -8.22 1.47 1.02
N THR A 153 -8.63 0.82 -0.07
CA THR A 153 -9.92 1.11 -0.72
C THR A 153 -11.11 0.76 0.17
N ASP A 154 -11.05 -0.33 0.94
CA ASP A 154 -12.13 -0.74 1.84
C ASP A 154 -12.32 0.28 2.96
N GLU A 155 -11.22 0.73 3.55
CA GLU A 155 -11.20 1.76 4.59
C GLU A 155 -11.71 3.11 4.05
N ALA A 156 -11.26 3.49 2.86
CA ALA A 156 -11.69 4.72 2.21
C ALA A 156 -13.21 4.69 1.92
N GLN A 157 -13.73 3.57 1.42
CA GLN A 157 -15.16 3.42 1.16
C GLN A 157 -15.98 3.42 2.46
N ALA A 158 -15.47 2.79 3.53
CA ALA A 158 -16.13 2.82 4.84
C ALA A 158 -16.30 4.25 5.36
N ALA A 159 -15.31 5.10 5.15
CA ALA A 159 -15.31 6.51 5.57
C ALA A 159 -15.90 7.49 4.53
N GLY A 160 -16.40 7.00 3.41
CA GLY A 160 -16.98 7.85 2.34
C GLY A 160 -15.94 8.60 1.50
N ASN A 161 -14.78 7.99 1.26
CA ASN A 161 -13.66 8.55 0.50
C ASN A 161 -13.18 9.91 1.03
N PRO A 162 -12.77 10.00 2.30
CA PRO A 162 -12.37 11.26 2.91
C PRO A 162 -11.09 11.80 2.25
N THR A 163 -10.99 13.12 2.18
CA THR A 163 -9.79 13.84 1.71
C THR A 163 -9.03 14.52 2.85
N VAL A 164 -9.63 14.57 4.03
CA VAL A 164 -9.07 15.19 5.23
C VAL A 164 -9.35 14.31 6.43
N GLY A 165 -8.41 14.25 7.37
CA GLY A 165 -8.55 13.62 8.66
C GLY A 165 -8.00 14.52 9.76
N GLU A 166 -8.49 14.34 10.98
CA GLU A 166 -8.05 15.03 12.19
C GLU A 166 -7.53 14.00 13.19
N ILE A 167 -6.36 14.26 13.78
CA ILE A 167 -5.84 13.44 14.89
C ILE A 167 -6.77 13.62 16.09
N TYR A 168 -7.16 12.49 16.66
CA TYR A 168 -8.18 12.43 17.71
C TYR A 168 -7.56 12.08 19.06
#